data_76bc44ff8cc0ca5b7bfc9dafaf480ffc
#
_entry.id   76bc44ff8cc0ca5b7bfc9dafaf480ffc
#
_cell.length_a   1.000
_cell.length_b   1.000
_cell.length_c   1.000
_cell.angle_alpha   90.00
_cell.angle_beta   90.00
_cell.angle_gamma   90.00
#
_symmetry.space_group_name_H-M   'P 1'
#
loop_
_entity.id
_entity.type
_entity.pdbx_description
1 polymer ?
#
loop_
_entity_poly.entity_id
_entity_poly.type
_entity_poly.pdbx_seq_one_letter_code
_entity_poly.pdbx_strand_id
1 'polypeptide(L)'
;MNPQIEERIQKIGERIKKEYRAERVILFGSYATGDATEDSDIDLFIVAPTKERFFQRMATVRRLIRDLRNGLPVAPIVLTAKELEKRRKAEDPFIEGVLATGIPL
;
A
#
# COMPACT_ATOMS: atom_id res chain seq x y z
N MET A 1 8.67 -4.50 14.74
CA MET A 1 7.42 -5.06 14.21
C MET A 1 7.33 -6.54 14.61
N ASN A 2 6.13 -6.99 14.96
CA ASN A 2 5.88 -8.39 15.26
C ASN A 2 6.19 -9.25 14.02
N PRO A 3 7.01 -10.33 14.12
CA PRO A 3 7.36 -11.14 12.96
C PRO A 3 6.16 -11.77 12.24
N GLN A 4 5.10 -12.10 12.96
CA GLN A 4 3.90 -12.67 12.36
C GLN A 4 3.16 -11.64 11.51
N ILE A 5 3.10 -10.41 11.98
CA ILE A 5 2.49 -9.30 11.26
C ILE A 5 3.33 -8.95 10.04
N GLU A 6 4.65 -8.92 10.20
CA GLU A 6 5.57 -8.64 9.10
C GLU A 6 5.42 -9.67 7.98
N GLU A 7 5.35 -10.95 8.32
CA GLU A 7 5.15 -12.02 7.34
C GLU A 7 3.82 -11.84 6.60
N ARG A 8 2.77 -11.49 7.33
CA ARG A 8 1.45 -11.26 6.73
C ARG A 8 1.46 -10.08 5.79
N ILE A 9 2.13 -8.99 6.17
CA ILE A 9 2.27 -7.81 5.31
C ILE A 9 3.01 -8.18 4.02
N GLN A 10 4.07 -8.99 4.10
CA GLN A 10 4.79 -9.45 2.91
C GLN A 10 3.89 -10.27 2.00
N LYS A 11 3.09 -11.17 2.54
CA LYS A 11 2.14 -11.97 1.75
C LYS A 11 1.09 -11.11 1.09
N ILE A 12 0.61 -10.09 1.79
CA ILE A 12 -0.34 -9.13 1.23
C ILE A 12 0.29 -8.40 0.04
N GLY A 13 1.51 -7.92 0.20
CA GLY A 13 2.23 -7.26 -0.89
C GLY A 13 2.42 -8.14 -2.11
N GLU A 14 2.79 -9.39 -1.89
CA GLU A 14 2.97 -10.37 -2.97
C GLU A 14 1.65 -10.65 -3.71
N ARG A 15 0.55 -10.79 -2.95
CA ARG A 15 -0.78 -11.00 -3.52
C ARG A 15 -1.18 -9.83 -4.41
N ILE A 16 -0.96 -8.61 -3.95
CA ILE A 16 -1.31 -7.41 -4.71
C ILE A 16 -0.48 -7.31 -5.99
N LYS A 17 0.81 -7.59 -5.93
CA LYS A 17 1.65 -7.60 -7.12
C LYS A 17 1.16 -8.63 -8.15
N LYS A 18 0.80 -9.81 -7.69
CA LYS A 18 0.40 -10.90 -8.58
C LYS A 18 -0.99 -10.69 -9.17
N GLU A 19 -1.98 -10.39 -8.33
CA GLU A 19 -3.38 -10.38 -8.75
C GLU A 19 -3.91 -9.02 -9.18
N TYR A 20 -3.33 -7.95 -8.66
CA TYR A 20 -3.68 -6.59 -9.09
C TYR A 20 -2.67 -6.01 -10.09
N ARG A 21 -1.66 -6.79 -10.44
CA ARG A 21 -0.57 -6.42 -11.36
C ARG A 21 0.18 -5.18 -10.92
N ALA A 22 0.33 -5.00 -9.62
CA ALA A 22 1.02 -3.82 -9.09
C ALA A 22 2.49 -3.85 -9.47
N GLU A 23 2.97 -2.72 -9.98
CA GLU A 23 4.38 -2.52 -10.29
C GLU A 23 5.18 -2.26 -9.02
N ARG A 24 4.55 -1.61 -8.04
CA ARG A 24 5.16 -1.27 -6.76
C ARG A 24 4.13 -1.40 -5.65
N VAL A 25 4.57 -1.94 -4.52
CA VAL A 25 3.80 -1.93 -3.27
C VAL A 25 4.75 -1.46 -2.18
N ILE A 26 4.41 -0.36 -1.54
CA ILE A 26 5.26 0.29 -0.53
C ILE A 26 4.49 0.40 0.77
N LEU A 27 5.06 -0.14 1.84
CA LEU A 27 4.55 0.04 3.19
C LEU A 27 5.00 1.42 3.68
N PHE A 28 4.06 2.25 4.13
CA PHE A 28 4.39 3.55 4.67
C PHE A 28 3.64 3.78 5.98
N GLY A 29 3.78 4.97 6.55
CA GLY A 29 3.13 5.32 7.81
C GLY A 29 3.79 4.65 9.01
N SER A 30 3.02 4.45 10.08
CA SER A 30 3.56 4.02 11.37
C SER A 30 4.24 2.65 11.35
N TYR A 31 3.75 1.71 10.56
CA TYR A 31 4.41 0.40 10.44
C TYR A 31 5.77 0.49 9.74
N ALA A 32 5.96 1.45 8.86
CA ALA A 32 7.23 1.65 8.18
C ALA A 32 8.27 2.36 9.06
N THR A 33 7.80 3.27 9.93
CA THR A 33 8.70 4.07 10.79
C THR A 33 8.95 3.46 12.16
N GLY A 34 8.26 2.37 12.50
CA GLY A 34 8.42 1.73 13.80
C GLY A 34 7.53 2.29 14.91
N ASP A 35 6.61 3.19 14.58
CA ASP A 35 5.74 3.85 15.55
C ASP A 35 4.35 3.20 15.66
N ALA A 36 4.16 2.02 15.06
CA ALA A 36 2.87 1.35 15.05
C ALA A 36 2.41 0.94 16.45
N THR A 37 1.12 1.11 16.70
CA THR A 37 0.44 0.64 17.90
C THR A 37 -0.63 -0.36 17.50
N GLU A 38 -1.37 -0.90 18.49
CA GLU A 38 -2.48 -1.83 18.23
C GLU A 38 -3.59 -1.21 17.38
N ASP A 39 -3.71 0.11 17.43
CA ASP A 39 -4.76 0.85 16.71
C ASP A 39 -4.29 1.34 15.33
N SER A 40 -3.05 1.06 14.96
CA SER A 40 -2.50 1.55 13.69
C SER A 40 -3.01 0.77 12.50
N ASP A 41 -3.30 1.49 11.41
CA ASP A 41 -3.60 0.89 10.12
C ASP A 41 -2.30 0.51 9.40
N ILE A 42 -2.39 -0.51 8.56
CA ILE A 42 -1.30 -0.87 7.66
C ILE A 42 -1.49 -0.05 6.38
N ASP A 43 -0.66 0.97 6.21
CA ASP A 43 -0.74 1.88 5.08
C ASP A 43 0.07 1.33 3.91
N LEU A 44 -0.61 1.08 2.79
CA LEU A 44 0.04 0.57 1.58
C LEU A 44 -0.14 1.56 0.43
N PHE A 45 0.97 1.91 -0.20
CA PHE A 45 0.98 2.72 -1.41
C PHE A 45 1.26 1.81 -2.59
N ILE A 46 0.36 1.79 -3.56
CA ILE A 46 0.38 0.83 -4.66
C ILE A 46 0.40 1.58 -5.98
N VAL A 47 1.29 1.16 -6.87
CA VAL A 47 1.31 1.65 -8.25
C VAL A 47 0.91 0.50 -9.16
N ALA A 48 -0.20 0.67 -9.88
CA ALA A 48 -0.75 -0.39 -10.71
C ALA A 48 -1.46 0.17 -11.95
N PRO A 49 -1.44 -0.57 -13.08
CA PRO A 49 -2.23 -0.19 -14.25
C PRO A 49 -3.70 -0.55 -13.97
N THR A 50 -4.52 0.44 -13.75
CA THR A 50 -5.95 0.25 -13.49
C THR A 50 -6.77 1.29 -14.21
N LYS A 51 -7.98 0.89 -14.63
CA LYS A 51 -8.96 1.79 -15.21
C LYS A 51 -10.07 2.12 -14.22
N GLU A 52 -10.01 1.55 -13.02
CA GLU A 52 -10.99 1.81 -11.98
C GLU A 52 -10.87 3.24 -11.47
N ARG A 53 -12.00 3.77 -10.99
CA ARG A 53 -12.01 5.04 -10.28
C ARG A 53 -11.30 4.89 -8.95
N PHE A 54 -10.78 5.99 -8.43
CA PHE A 54 -9.92 5.97 -7.24
C PHE A 54 -10.52 5.17 -6.07
N PHE A 55 -11.79 5.43 -5.71
CA PHE A 55 -12.42 4.73 -4.59
C PHE A 55 -12.68 3.26 -4.86
N GLN A 56 -12.92 2.89 -6.10
CA GLN A 56 -13.12 1.50 -6.48
C GLN A 56 -11.85 0.68 -6.32
N ARG A 57 -10.70 1.31 -6.56
CA ARG A 57 -9.40 0.65 -6.41
C ARG A 57 -9.19 0.14 -5.00
N MET A 58 -9.55 0.95 -4.00
CA MET A 58 -9.43 0.56 -2.60
C MET A 58 -10.28 -0.66 -2.27
N ALA A 59 -11.53 -0.66 -2.73
CA ALA A 59 -12.43 -1.77 -2.50
C ALA A 59 -11.93 -3.04 -3.17
N THR A 60 -11.43 -2.93 -4.40
CA THR A 60 -10.89 -4.08 -5.14
C THR A 60 -9.68 -4.68 -4.43
N VAL A 61 -8.73 -3.85 -4.01
CA VAL A 61 -7.55 -4.34 -3.29
C VAL A 61 -7.94 -4.99 -1.97
N ARG A 62 -8.84 -4.39 -1.20
CA ARG A 62 -9.30 -4.98 0.05
C ARG A 62 -9.94 -6.36 -0.15
N ARG A 63 -10.70 -6.55 -1.21
CA ARG A 63 -11.27 -7.86 -1.53
C ARG A 63 -10.20 -8.89 -1.87
N LEU A 64 -9.19 -8.50 -2.64
CA LEU A 64 -8.11 -9.39 -3.04
C LEU A 64 -7.31 -9.94 -1.85
N ILE A 65 -7.25 -9.20 -0.77
CA ILE A 65 -6.43 -9.56 0.40
C ILE A 65 -7.25 -9.94 1.63
N ARG A 66 -8.56 -10.11 1.48
CA ARG A 66 -9.45 -10.35 2.63
C ARG A 66 -9.02 -11.54 3.48
N ASP A 67 -8.67 -12.66 2.84
CA ASP A 67 -8.22 -13.86 3.53
C ASP A 67 -6.88 -13.67 4.25
N LEU A 68 -5.97 -12.89 3.65
CA LEU A 68 -4.65 -12.64 4.23
C LEU A 68 -4.70 -11.57 5.33
N ARG A 69 -5.62 -10.63 5.20
CA ARG A 69 -5.77 -9.54 6.15
C ARG A 69 -6.21 -10.02 7.53
N ASN A 70 -7.15 -10.95 7.56
CA ASN A 70 -7.62 -11.62 8.79
C ASN A 70 -7.79 -10.67 9.98
N GLY A 71 -8.59 -9.61 9.77
CA GLY A 71 -8.88 -8.62 10.80
C GLY A 71 -7.88 -7.47 10.92
N LEU A 72 -6.73 -7.54 10.27
CA LEU A 72 -5.80 -6.42 10.26
C LEU A 72 -6.37 -5.26 9.45
N PRO A 73 -6.35 -4.03 9.99
CA PRO A 73 -6.82 -2.86 9.24
C PRO A 73 -5.77 -2.48 8.17
N VAL A 74 -6.15 -2.57 6.91
CA VAL A 74 -5.29 -2.20 5.79
C VAL A 74 -5.92 -1.03 5.04
N ALA A 75 -5.15 0.02 4.84
CA ALA A 75 -5.55 1.22 4.13
C ALA A 75 -4.73 1.36 2.84
N PRO A 76 -5.24 0.86 1.70
CA PRO A 76 -4.52 0.94 0.43
C PRO A 76 -4.81 2.24 -0.29
N ILE A 77 -3.77 2.82 -0.88
CA ILE A 77 -3.87 3.95 -1.79
C ILE A 77 -3.27 3.50 -3.12
N VAL A 78 -4.02 3.61 -4.19
CA VAL A 78 -3.59 3.12 -5.51
C VAL A 78 -3.51 4.26 -6.50
N LEU A 79 -2.34 4.44 -7.11
CA LEU A 79 -2.14 5.36 -8.23
C LEU A 79 -1.64 4.60 -9.44
N THR A 80 -1.98 5.09 -10.63
CA THR A 80 -1.32 4.62 -11.85
C THR A 80 0.06 5.28 -11.94
N ALA A 81 0.93 4.71 -12.78
CA ALA A 81 2.25 5.30 -13.00
C ALA A 81 2.15 6.75 -13.49
N LYS A 82 1.17 7.02 -14.36
CA LYS A 82 0.94 8.37 -14.88
C LYS A 82 0.51 9.35 -13.79
N GLU A 83 -0.39 8.91 -12.90
CA GLU A 83 -0.83 9.73 -11.77
C GLU A 83 0.33 10.00 -10.80
N LEU A 84 1.16 9.00 -10.54
CA LEU A 84 2.34 9.15 -9.70
C LEU A 84 3.29 10.19 -10.29
N GLU A 85 3.58 10.09 -11.58
CA GLU A 85 4.47 11.02 -12.27
C GLU A 85 3.96 12.45 -12.18
N LYS A 86 2.66 12.65 -12.37
CA LYS A 86 2.04 13.97 -12.27
C LYS A 86 2.22 14.56 -10.87
N ARG A 87 2.03 13.73 -9.82
CA ARG A 87 2.18 14.19 -8.44
C ARG A 87 3.64 14.48 -8.10
N ARG A 88 4.57 13.71 -8.63
CA ARG A 88 6.00 13.95 -8.42
C ARG A 88 6.43 15.29 -9.03
N LYS A 89 5.96 15.58 -10.24
CA LYS A 89 6.23 16.87 -10.89
C LYS A 89 5.64 18.05 -10.12
N ALA A 90 4.53 17.84 -9.43
CA ALA A 90 3.92 18.86 -8.59
C ALA A 90 4.57 18.96 -7.20
N GLU A 91 5.61 18.14 -6.95
CA GLU A 91 6.32 18.11 -5.67
C GLU A 91 5.40 17.87 -4.48
N ASP A 92 4.45 16.92 -4.66
CA ASP A 92 3.48 16.55 -3.64
C ASP A 92 4.19 16.02 -2.40
N PRO A 93 4.07 16.69 -1.22
CA PRO A 93 4.78 16.28 -0.01
C PRO A 93 4.40 14.87 0.47
N PHE A 94 3.17 14.44 0.26
CA PHE A 94 2.73 13.09 0.62
C PHE A 94 3.55 12.05 -0.16
N ILE A 95 3.64 12.23 -1.47
CA ILE A 95 4.38 11.31 -2.34
C ILE A 95 5.87 11.30 -1.98
N GLU A 96 6.45 12.48 -1.78
CA GLU A 96 7.85 12.58 -1.40
C GLU A 96 8.13 11.84 -0.09
N GLY A 97 7.24 11.97 0.90
CA GLY A 97 7.36 11.27 2.16
C GLY A 97 7.28 9.77 2.02
N VAL A 98 6.33 9.27 1.23
CA VAL A 98 6.19 7.83 0.98
C VAL A 98 7.44 7.26 0.32
N LEU A 99 7.95 7.94 -0.70
CA LEU A 99 9.13 7.45 -1.43
C LEU A 99 10.41 7.54 -0.60
N ALA A 100 10.49 8.51 0.31
CA ALA A 100 11.69 8.69 1.15
C ALA A 100 11.76 7.69 2.31
N THR A 101 10.64 7.39 2.95
CA THR A 101 10.62 6.59 4.18
C THR A 101 9.89 5.25 4.06
N GLY A 102 9.20 5.01 2.95
CA GLY A 102 8.47 3.78 2.73
C GLY A 102 9.36 2.58 2.53
N ILE A 103 8.81 1.40 2.83
CA ILE A 103 9.50 0.12 2.68
C ILE A 103 8.90 -0.64 1.50
N PRO A 104 9.68 -0.87 0.42
CA PRO A 104 9.19 -1.69 -0.70
C PRO A 104 8.92 -3.13 -0.26
N LEU A 105 7.80 -3.66 -0.69
CA LEU A 105 7.43 -5.05 -0.38
C LEU A 105 7.69 -6.00 -1.54
#